data_7d0280984d8f8a3f1141adb78441bf57
#
_entry.id   7d0280984d8f8a3f1141adb78441bf57
#
_cell.length_a   1.000
_cell.length_b   1.000
_cell.length_c   1.000
_cell.angle_alpha   90.00
_cell.angle_beta   90.00
_cell.angle_gamma   90.00
#
_symmetry.space_group_name_H-M   'P 1'
#
loop_
_entity.id
_entity.type
_entity.pdbx_description
1 polymer ?
#
loop_
_entity_poly.entity_id
_entity_poly.type
_entity_poly.pdbx_seq_one_letter_code
_entity_poly.pdbx_strand_id
1 'polypeptide(L)'
;MTISLLSGCQKKVNTANRTEEVLGTIITGTIYGTQNEDQLMTALDAAFDRATELEAIFSAKLPDSELTIVNESAFSAPVKISKELYTVLESSLYYATLTGGAFDPTLGNLIGLWGIGTENAAVPDSESLEAYINQRNYENVVLDKNEQTVFFTSDDFSLDLGAIAKGYVADEMKRILEENYDITSALLNLGGNVITIGSKTDGSPWNIGIANPDEPTSSITTISITNQTVVTSGNYERYFEEDGIRYHHILDAATGYPADNGLISSTIITDSSIDADALSTATFVMGLDASMELIEALDNVEAIFITDEGKILSTEGLSFR
;
A
#
# COMPACT_ATOMS: atom_id res chain seq x y z
N MET A 1 -15.85 41.79 42.87
CA MET A 1 -15.14 41.32 41.67
C MET A 1 -15.37 39.80 41.59
N THR A 2 -16.38 39.41 40.83
CA THR A 2 -16.82 37.99 40.78
C THR A 2 -16.10 37.32 39.59
N ILE A 3 -15.17 36.44 39.88
CA ILE A 3 -14.46 35.65 38.88
C ILE A 3 -15.40 34.52 38.49
N SER A 4 -16.05 34.62 37.32
CA SER A 4 -16.74 33.51 36.68
C SER A 4 -15.70 32.50 36.16
N LEU A 5 -15.55 31.41 36.86
CA LEU A 5 -14.88 30.21 36.35
C LEU A 5 -15.75 29.63 35.23
N LEU A 6 -15.39 29.86 33.98
CA LEU A 6 -15.89 29.12 32.82
C LEU A 6 -15.32 27.68 32.93
N SER A 7 -16.08 26.80 33.59
CA SER A 7 -15.87 25.35 33.43
C SER A 7 -16.20 25.00 31.97
N GLY A 8 -15.21 24.91 31.12
CA GLY A 8 -15.32 24.30 29.82
C GLY A 8 -15.73 22.84 30.02
N CYS A 9 -16.96 22.47 29.63
CA CYS A 9 -17.39 21.09 29.54
C CYS A 9 -16.51 20.44 28.45
N GLN A 10 -15.47 19.72 28.83
CA GLN A 10 -14.77 18.84 27.90
C GLN A 10 -15.79 17.79 27.43
N LYS A 11 -16.13 17.81 26.14
CA LYS A 11 -16.99 16.79 25.55
C LYS A 11 -16.29 15.44 25.73
N LYS A 12 -17.03 14.43 26.22
CA LYS A 12 -16.54 13.07 26.34
C LYS A 12 -16.16 12.57 24.94
N VAL A 13 -14.94 12.10 24.78
CA VAL A 13 -14.49 11.44 23.57
C VAL A 13 -14.81 9.95 23.70
N ASN A 14 -15.52 9.40 22.71
CA ASN A 14 -15.81 7.98 22.57
C ASN A 14 -14.88 7.40 21.51
N THR A 15 -14.78 6.07 21.48
CA THR A 15 -13.89 5.32 20.57
C THR A 15 -14.62 4.11 20.03
N ALA A 16 -14.42 3.81 18.73
CA ALA A 16 -14.79 2.55 18.12
C ALA A 16 -13.57 1.89 17.48
N ASN A 17 -13.54 0.56 17.53
CA ASN A 17 -12.47 -0.25 16.95
C ASN A 17 -13.08 -1.40 16.16
N ARG A 18 -12.48 -1.72 14.99
CA ARG A 18 -12.80 -2.90 14.18
C ARG A 18 -11.54 -3.54 13.66
N THR A 19 -11.56 -4.86 13.54
CA THR A 19 -10.50 -5.64 12.91
C THR A 19 -11.14 -6.68 12.00
N GLU A 20 -10.65 -6.82 10.79
CA GLU A 20 -11.15 -7.76 9.80
C GLU A 20 -10.03 -8.18 8.84
N GLU A 21 -10.16 -9.35 8.23
CA GLU A 21 -9.27 -9.80 7.17
C GLU A 21 -9.87 -9.42 5.82
N VAL A 22 -9.22 -8.51 5.08
CA VAL A 22 -9.60 -8.05 3.73
C VAL A 22 -8.33 -7.86 2.92
N LEU A 23 -8.36 -8.05 1.61
CA LEU A 23 -7.20 -7.94 0.71
C LEU A 23 -6.04 -8.89 1.10
N GLY A 24 -6.38 -10.03 1.72
CA GLY A 24 -5.39 -11.02 2.18
C GLY A 24 -4.45 -10.48 3.27
N THR A 25 -4.92 -9.50 4.05
CA THR A 25 -4.21 -8.95 5.22
C THR A 25 -5.18 -8.59 6.34
N ILE A 26 -4.66 -8.33 7.54
CA ILE A 26 -5.44 -7.83 8.66
C ILE A 26 -5.55 -6.31 8.56
N ILE A 27 -6.78 -5.83 8.48
CA ILE A 27 -7.11 -4.40 8.56
C ILE A 27 -7.60 -4.11 9.97
N THR A 28 -7.04 -3.06 10.59
CA THR A 28 -7.52 -2.53 11.87
C THR A 28 -7.87 -1.06 11.72
N GLY A 29 -8.98 -0.66 12.34
CA GLY A 29 -9.40 0.74 12.38
C GLY A 29 -9.76 1.16 13.80
N THR A 30 -9.28 2.33 14.21
CA THR A 30 -9.65 3.00 15.46
C THR A 30 -10.05 4.42 15.15
N ILE A 31 -11.28 4.78 15.50
CA ILE A 31 -11.81 6.13 15.33
C ILE A 31 -12.23 6.74 16.65
N TYR A 32 -12.08 8.06 16.75
CA TYR A 32 -12.37 8.84 17.95
C TYR A 32 -13.32 9.99 17.60
N GLY A 33 -14.29 10.25 18.46
CA GLY A 33 -15.23 11.33 18.22
C GLY A 33 -16.08 11.68 19.42
N THR A 34 -16.91 12.72 19.26
CA THR A 34 -17.91 13.12 20.27
C THR A 34 -19.27 12.48 20.03
N GLN A 35 -19.43 11.74 18.94
CA GLN A 35 -20.57 10.90 18.61
C GLN A 35 -20.68 9.77 19.64
N ASN A 36 -21.85 9.15 19.77
CA ASN A 36 -21.98 7.96 20.60
C ASN A 36 -21.29 6.74 19.94
N GLU A 37 -21.07 5.68 20.72
CA GLU A 37 -20.33 4.50 20.25
C GLU A 37 -21.00 3.79 19.08
N ASP A 38 -22.34 3.75 19.04
CA ASP A 38 -23.10 3.14 17.93
C ASP A 38 -22.92 3.93 16.62
N GLN A 39 -22.87 5.27 16.69
CA GLN A 39 -22.62 6.11 15.52
C GLN A 39 -21.20 5.97 15.01
N LEU A 40 -20.23 5.91 15.93
CA LEU A 40 -18.82 5.65 15.54
C LEU A 40 -18.69 4.27 14.92
N MET A 41 -19.34 3.23 15.48
CA MET A 41 -19.29 1.88 14.91
C MET A 41 -19.93 1.85 13.51
N THR A 42 -21.06 2.53 13.31
CA THR A 42 -21.70 2.66 11.99
C THR A 42 -20.76 3.29 10.95
N ALA A 43 -19.99 4.32 11.33
CA ALA A 43 -19.00 4.95 10.45
C ALA A 43 -17.88 3.97 10.09
N LEU A 44 -17.38 3.24 11.08
CA LEU A 44 -16.32 2.28 10.90
C LEU A 44 -16.78 1.08 10.05
N ASP A 45 -18.01 0.60 10.28
CA ASP A 45 -18.61 -0.45 9.46
C ASP A 45 -18.69 -0.05 7.99
N ALA A 46 -19.14 1.16 7.69
CA ALA A 46 -19.20 1.66 6.32
C ALA A 46 -17.82 1.72 5.62
N ALA A 47 -16.77 2.10 6.37
CA ALA A 47 -15.41 2.11 5.82
C ALA A 47 -14.91 0.68 5.53
N PHE A 48 -15.19 -0.30 6.40
CA PHE A 48 -14.81 -1.70 6.19
C PHE A 48 -15.63 -2.38 5.08
N ASP A 49 -16.93 -2.07 4.99
CA ASP A 49 -17.78 -2.55 3.89
C ASP A 49 -17.21 -2.07 2.54
N ARG A 50 -16.74 -0.81 2.48
CA ARG A 50 -16.08 -0.30 1.27
C ARG A 50 -14.78 -1.02 0.96
N ALA A 51 -13.97 -1.36 1.95
CA ALA A 51 -12.75 -2.15 1.75
C ALA A 51 -13.08 -3.52 1.13
N THR A 52 -14.13 -4.18 1.61
CA THR A 52 -14.61 -5.46 1.07
C THR A 52 -15.14 -5.34 -0.37
N GLU A 53 -15.89 -4.25 -0.69
CA GLU A 53 -16.31 -3.97 -2.07
C GLU A 53 -15.11 -3.80 -3.01
N LEU A 54 -14.07 -3.10 -2.55
CA LEU A 54 -12.87 -2.85 -3.33
C LEU A 54 -12.00 -4.12 -3.50
N GLU A 55 -12.00 -5.03 -2.53
CA GLU A 55 -11.37 -6.35 -2.71
C GLU A 55 -11.99 -7.11 -3.88
N ALA A 56 -13.31 -7.09 -4.03
CA ALA A 56 -13.99 -7.72 -5.17
C ALA A 56 -13.64 -7.06 -6.51
N ILE A 57 -13.07 -5.86 -6.51
CA ILE A 57 -12.57 -5.20 -7.71
C ILE A 57 -11.09 -5.56 -7.96
N PHE A 58 -10.23 -5.46 -6.94
CA PHE A 58 -8.78 -5.47 -7.13
C PHE A 58 -8.09 -6.81 -6.91
N SER A 59 -8.76 -7.81 -6.37
CA SER A 59 -8.13 -9.08 -6.04
C SER A 59 -7.79 -9.88 -7.30
N ALA A 60 -6.52 -10.25 -7.47
CA ALA A 60 -6.10 -11.22 -8.48
C ALA A 60 -6.37 -12.68 -8.05
N LYS A 61 -6.90 -12.92 -6.85
CA LYS A 61 -7.14 -14.25 -6.27
C LYS A 61 -8.60 -14.66 -6.25
N LEU A 62 -9.53 -13.70 -6.20
CA LEU A 62 -10.96 -13.97 -6.24
C LEU A 62 -11.38 -14.24 -7.70
N PRO A 63 -12.00 -15.41 -7.99
CA PRO A 63 -12.28 -15.80 -9.37
C PRO A 63 -13.28 -14.88 -10.08
N ASP A 64 -14.16 -14.22 -9.33
CA ASP A 64 -15.20 -13.34 -9.87
C ASP A 64 -14.86 -11.85 -9.68
N SER A 65 -13.62 -11.52 -9.32
CA SER A 65 -13.20 -10.11 -9.21
C SER A 65 -13.10 -9.44 -10.57
N GLU A 66 -13.26 -8.12 -10.58
CA GLU A 66 -13.15 -7.36 -11.82
C GLU A 66 -11.75 -7.49 -12.44
N LEU A 67 -10.69 -7.47 -11.62
CA LEU A 67 -9.31 -7.66 -12.07
C LEU A 67 -9.09 -9.03 -12.71
N THR A 68 -9.65 -10.11 -12.15
CA THR A 68 -9.57 -11.45 -12.72
C THR A 68 -10.25 -11.50 -14.09
N ILE A 69 -11.45 -10.91 -14.22
CA ILE A 69 -12.16 -10.80 -15.50
C ILE A 69 -11.33 -10.01 -16.53
N VAL A 70 -10.67 -8.93 -16.12
CA VAL A 70 -9.76 -8.16 -16.98
C VAL A 70 -8.58 -9.01 -17.43
N ASN A 71 -7.92 -9.72 -16.53
CA ASN A 71 -6.79 -10.59 -16.85
C ASN A 71 -7.16 -11.70 -17.86
N GLU A 72 -8.39 -12.22 -17.80
CA GLU A 72 -8.87 -13.28 -18.71
C GLU A 72 -9.32 -12.74 -20.07
N SER A 73 -9.76 -11.49 -20.16
CA SER A 73 -10.52 -11.01 -21.32
C SER A 73 -9.87 -9.85 -22.07
N ALA A 74 -9.04 -9.05 -21.43
CA ALA A 74 -8.59 -7.78 -21.98
C ALA A 74 -7.63 -7.91 -23.18
N PHE A 75 -7.00 -9.05 -23.40
CA PHE A 75 -6.25 -9.33 -24.62
C PHE A 75 -7.16 -9.58 -25.83
N SER A 76 -8.32 -10.19 -25.63
CA SER A 76 -9.24 -10.53 -26.72
C SER A 76 -10.03 -9.32 -27.24
N ALA A 77 -10.40 -8.39 -26.36
CA ALA A 77 -11.12 -7.16 -26.69
C ALA A 77 -11.02 -6.17 -25.52
N PRO A 78 -11.23 -4.84 -25.75
CA PRO A 78 -11.34 -3.86 -24.69
C PRO A 78 -12.44 -4.25 -23.69
N VAL A 79 -12.09 -4.27 -22.40
CA VAL A 79 -13.00 -4.57 -21.29
C VAL A 79 -13.40 -3.30 -20.60
N LYS A 80 -14.71 -3.09 -20.42
CA LYS A 80 -15.22 -1.96 -19.64
C LYS A 80 -15.01 -2.23 -18.16
N ILE A 81 -14.46 -1.23 -17.45
CA ILE A 81 -14.07 -1.35 -16.05
C ILE A 81 -14.70 -0.25 -15.18
N SER A 82 -14.77 -0.51 -13.87
CA SER A 82 -15.20 0.47 -12.87
C SER A 82 -14.26 1.68 -12.85
N LYS A 83 -14.77 2.78 -12.29
CA LYS A 83 -13.94 3.98 -12.08
C LYS A 83 -12.79 3.69 -11.13
N GLU A 84 -13.02 2.88 -10.13
CA GLU A 84 -12.04 2.47 -9.13
C GLU A 84 -10.87 1.72 -9.78
N LEU A 85 -11.17 0.68 -10.57
CA LEU A 85 -10.13 -0.08 -11.27
C LEU A 85 -9.40 0.80 -12.29
N TYR A 86 -10.13 1.65 -13.01
CA TYR A 86 -9.51 2.62 -13.94
C TYR A 86 -8.50 3.51 -13.21
N THR A 87 -8.89 4.11 -12.06
CA THR A 87 -8.03 5.00 -11.29
C THR A 87 -6.77 4.29 -10.79
N VAL A 88 -6.89 3.08 -10.25
CA VAL A 88 -5.75 2.31 -9.76
C VAL A 88 -4.83 1.89 -10.91
N LEU A 89 -5.37 1.51 -12.08
CA LEU A 89 -4.57 1.20 -13.26
C LEU A 89 -3.88 2.44 -13.84
N GLU A 90 -4.56 3.60 -13.91
CA GLU A 90 -3.95 4.86 -14.35
C GLU A 90 -2.76 5.24 -13.45
N SER A 91 -2.93 5.15 -12.13
CA SER A 91 -1.84 5.37 -11.16
C SER A 91 -0.73 4.33 -11.29
N SER A 92 -1.08 3.05 -11.49
CA SER A 92 -0.10 1.98 -11.67
C SER A 92 0.80 2.21 -12.89
N LEU A 93 0.22 2.60 -14.03
CA LEU A 93 0.98 2.89 -15.25
C LEU A 93 1.83 4.16 -15.11
N TYR A 94 1.34 5.15 -14.35
CA TYR A 94 2.13 6.34 -14.00
C TYR A 94 3.38 5.95 -13.21
N TYR A 95 3.25 5.16 -12.13
CA TYR A 95 4.39 4.73 -11.32
C TYR A 95 5.30 3.76 -12.05
N ALA A 96 4.78 2.87 -12.89
CA ALA A 96 5.60 2.01 -13.75
C ALA A 96 6.49 2.84 -14.67
N THR A 97 5.93 3.88 -15.29
CA THR A 97 6.67 4.80 -16.17
C THR A 97 7.68 5.64 -15.39
N LEU A 98 7.27 6.24 -14.27
CA LEU A 98 8.10 7.10 -13.42
C LEU A 98 9.35 6.37 -12.91
N THR A 99 9.20 5.11 -12.54
CA THR A 99 10.25 4.28 -11.94
C THR A 99 10.99 3.39 -12.94
N GLY A 100 10.66 3.52 -14.25
CA GLY A 100 11.28 2.72 -15.30
C GLY A 100 11.05 1.21 -15.18
N GLY A 101 9.93 0.82 -14.54
CA GLY A 101 9.52 -0.56 -14.33
C GLY A 101 9.97 -1.18 -13.01
N ALA A 102 10.57 -0.40 -12.10
CA ALA A 102 10.84 -0.89 -10.72
C ALA A 102 9.53 -1.15 -9.96
N PHE A 103 8.50 -0.33 -10.17
CA PHE A 103 7.12 -0.69 -9.92
C PHE A 103 6.51 -1.19 -11.23
N ASP A 104 5.95 -2.40 -11.24
CA ASP A 104 5.31 -2.96 -12.43
C ASP A 104 4.03 -3.74 -12.06
N PRO A 105 2.85 -3.26 -12.47
CA PRO A 105 1.60 -3.95 -12.17
C PRO A 105 1.37 -5.21 -13.02
N THR A 106 2.26 -5.52 -13.97
CA THR A 106 2.11 -6.65 -14.92
C THR A 106 2.89 -7.90 -14.51
N LEU A 107 3.33 -7.98 -13.25
CA LEU A 107 4.08 -9.12 -12.73
C LEU A 107 3.21 -10.28 -12.21
N GLY A 108 1.88 -10.28 -12.47
CA GLY A 108 0.98 -11.28 -11.91
C GLY A 108 1.39 -12.72 -12.24
N ASN A 109 1.82 -13.00 -13.49
CA ASN A 109 2.30 -14.34 -13.88
C ASN A 109 3.60 -14.72 -13.13
N LEU A 110 4.53 -13.79 -12.96
CA LEU A 110 5.77 -13.99 -12.20
C LEU A 110 5.49 -14.22 -10.71
N ILE A 111 4.58 -13.44 -10.12
CA ILE A 111 4.12 -13.61 -8.73
C ILE A 111 3.49 -14.99 -8.55
N GLY A 112 2.65 -15.42 -9.51
CA GLY A 112 2.06 -16.75 -9.53
C GLY A 112 3.08 -17.87 -9.63
N LEU A 113 4.12 -17.70 -10.44
CA LEU A 113 5.21 -18.66 -10.61
C LEU A 113 6.02 -18.86 -9.29
N TRP A 114 6.33 -17.80 -8.58
CA TRP A 114 7.00 -17.87 -7.28
C TRP A 114 6.11 -18.39 -6.16
N GLY A 115 4.80 -18.13 -6.22
CA GLY A 115 3.82 -18.57 -5.25
C GLY A 115 4.06 -18.12 -3.81
N ILE A 116 4.88 -17.07 -3.57
CA ILE A 116 5.27 -16.60 -2.23
C ILE A 116 4.05 -16.23 -1.41
N GLY A 117 3.98 -16.75 -0.19
CA GLY A 117 2.83 -16.58 0.70
C GLY A 117 1.71 -17.61 0.46
N THR A 118 1.95 -18.64 -0.34
CA THR A 118 1.09 -19.80 -0.52
C THR A 118 1.81 -21.09 -0.11
N GLU A 119 1.07 -22.20 -0.05
CA GLU A 119 1.66 -23.53 0.20
C GLU A 119 2.53 -24.06 -0.96
N ASN A 120 2.44 -23.41 -2.13
CA ASN A 120 3.19 -23.78 -3.33
C ASN A 120 4.44 -22.91 -3.55
N ALA A 121 4.86 -22.12 -2.55
CA ALA A 121 6.03 -21.26 -2.67
C ALA A 121 7.30 -22.09 -2.94
N ALA A 122 8.00 -21.79 -4.04
CA ALA A 122 9.22 -22.46 -4.44
C ALA A 122 10.09 -21.56 -5.31
N VAL A 123 11.40 -21.84 -5.38
CA VAL A 123 12.29 -21.17 -6.33
C VAL A 123 12.00 -21.73 -7.73
N PRO A 124 11.58 -20.89 -8.69
CA PRO A 124 11.32 -21.33 -10.06
C PRO A 124 12.63 -21.76 -10.76
N ASP A 125 12.52 -22.69 -11.71
CA ASP A 125 13.66 -23.02 -12.56
C ASP A 125 13.99 -21.88 -13.54
N SER A 126 15.23 -21.83 -14.02
CA SER A 126 15.71 -20.73 -14.86
C SER A 126 15.01 -20.62 -16.21
N GLU A 127 14.56 -21.75 -16.78
CA GLU A 127 13.83 -21.76 -18.07
C GLU A 127 12.45 -21.09 -17.91
N SER A 128 11.77 -21.39 -16.82
CA SER A 128 10.48 -20.74 -16.48
C SER A 128 10.62 -19.25 -16.22
N LEU A 129 11.71 -18.79 -15.61
CA LEU A 129 11.96 -17.37 -15.35
C LEU A 129 12.31 -16.56 -16.61
N GLU A 130 13.02 -17.18 -17.60
CA GLU A 130 13.43 -16.48 -18.82
C GLU A 130 12.27 -15.83 -19.57
N ALA A 131 11.06 -16.40 -19.47
CA ALA A 131 9.85 -15.86 -20.09
C ALA A 131 9.40 -14.50 -19.51
N TYR A 132 9.86 -14.14 -18.30
CA TYR A 132 9.37 -12.96 -17.58
C TYR A 132 10.45 -11.88 -17.34
N ILE A 133 11.73 -12.19 -17.63
CA ILE A 133 12.84 -11.28 -17.37
C ILE A 133 12.88 -10.15 -18.40
N ASN A 134 13.12 -8.92 -17.92
CA ASN A 134 13.26 -7.71 -18.73
C ASN A 134 12.05 -7.38 -19.63
N GLN A 135 10.89 -7.88 -19.31
CA GLN A 135 9.66 -7.49 -20.00
C GLN A 135 9.11 -6.19 -19.38
N ARG A 136 8.73 -5.25 -20.22
CA ARG A 136 8.05 -4.00 -19.84
C ARG A 136 6.58 -4.09 -20.25
N ASN A 137 5.89 -5.07 -19.71
CA ASN A 137 4.52 -5.37 -20.14
C ASN A 137 3.51 -4.27 -19.76
N TYR A 138 3.84 -3.39 -18.80
CA TYR A 138 3.01 -2.21 -18.52
C TYR A 138 2.82 -1.31 -19.75
N GLU A 139 3.74 -1.30 -20.71
CA GLU A 139 3.60 -0.59 -21.99
C GLU A 139 2.53 -1.23 -22.92
N ASN A 140 2.16 -2.47 -22.65
CA ASN A 140 1.12 -3.22 -23.37
C ASN A 140 -0.29 -3.05 -22.77
N VAL A 141 -0.44 -2.29 -21.69
CA VAL A 141 -1.72 -1.97 -21.06
C VAL A 141 -2.23 -0.65 -21.60
N VAL A 142 -3.34 -0.69 -22.34
CA VAL A 142 -3.96 0.50 -22.95
C VAL A 142 -5.24 0.86 -22.22
N LEU A 143 -5.31 2.07 -21.70
CA LEU A 143 -6.50 2.64 -21.04
C LEU A 143 -7.19 3.66 -21.94
N ASP A 144 -8.51 3.54 -22.10
CA ASP A 144 -9.36 4.58 -22.72
C ASP A 144 -10.21 5.26 -21.64
N LYS A 145 -9.92 6.54 -21.40
CA LYS A 145 -10.60 7.35 -20.38
C LYS A 145 -12.05 7.66 -20.72
N ASN A 146 -12.37 7.80 -21.99
CA ASN A 146 -13.73 8.18 -22.41
C ASN A 146 -14.69 7.01 -22.32
N GLU A 147 -14.21 5.83 -22.74
CA GLU A 147 -15.00 4.60 -22.73
C GLU A 147 -14.85 3.85 -21.38
N GLN A 148 -13.91 4.23 -20.52
CA GLN A 148 -13.53 3.51 -19.30
C GLN A 148 -13.23 2.04 -19.59
N THR A 149 -12.31 1.79 -20.51
CA THR A 149 -11.90 0.43 -20.89
C THR A 149 -10.41 0.22 -20.69
N VAL A 150 -10.04 -1.05 -20.51
CA VAL A 150 -8.67 -1.55 -20.56
C VAL A 150 -8.54 -2.57 -21.67
N PHE A 151 -7.41 -2.56 -22.35
CA PHE A 151 -7.07 -3.52 -23.42
C PHE A 151 -5.59 -3.90 -23.30
N PHE A 152 -5.26 -5.16 -23.52
CA PHE A 152 -3.88 -5.66 -23.57
C PHE A 152 -3.45 -5.91 -25.00
N THR A 153 -2.29 -5.39 -25.38
CA THR A 153 -1.71 -5.62 -26.72
C THR A 153 -0.85 -6.90 -26.79
N SER A 154 -0.60 -7.57 -25.65
CA SER A 154 0.04 -8.87 -25.51
C SER A 154 -0.73 -9.72 -24.51
N ASP A 155 -0.60 -11.05 -24.59
CA ASP A 155 -1.18 -12.06 -23.68
C ASP A 155 -0.13 -12.71 -22.75
N ASP A 156 1.10 -12.18 -22.74
CA ASP A 156 2.23 -12.79 -22.02
C ASP A 156 2.26 -12.44 -20.52
N PHE A 157 1.33 -11.63 -20.03
CA PHE A 157 1.31 -11.13 -18.65
C PHE A 157 -0.10 -11.18 -18.03
N SER A 158 -0.16 -11.01 -16.74
CA SER A 158 -1.37 -10.67 -15.98
C SER A 158 -1.11 -9.53 -15.01
N LEU A 159 -2.15 -8.77 -14.70
CA LEU A 159 -2.09 -7.71 -13.71
C LEU A 159 -2.15 -8.26 -12.29
N ASP A 160 -1.33 -7.71 -11.41
CA ASP A 160 -1.44 -7.81 -9.96
C ASP A 160 -1.33 -6.40 -9.36
N LEU A 161 -2.25 -6.05 -8.49
CA LEU A 161 -2.35 -4.72 -7.88
C LEU A 161 -1.95 -4.72 -6.39
N GLY A 162 -1.33 -5.79 -5.91
CA GLY A 162 -0.97 -5.94 -4.49
C GLY A 162 -0.02 -4.87 -3.93
N ALA A 163 0.73 -4.20 -4.83
CA ALA A 163 1.68 -3.14 -4.48
C ALA A 163 1.09 -1.71 -4.52
N ILE A 164 -0.24 -1.55 -4.73
CA ILE A 164 -0.90 -0.24 -4.83
C ILE A 164 -2.34 -0.26 -4.30
N ALA A 165 -3.02 -1.40 -4.36
CA ALA A 165 -4.45 -1.49 -4.04
C ALA A 165 -4.74 -1.20 -2.57
N LYS A 166 -3.86 -1.60 -1.63
CA LYS A 166 -4.04 -1.31 -0.20
C LYS A 166 -4.01 0.20 0.07
N GLY A 167 -3.13 0.91 -0.63
CA GLY A 167 -3.05 2.37 -0.57
C GLY A 167 -4.35 3.03 -1.01
N TYR A 168 -4.89 2.65 -2.16
CA TYR A 168 -6.18 3.16 -2.64
C TYR A 168 -7.33 2.84 -1.67
N VAL A 169 -7.38 1.62 -1.12
CA VAL A 169 -8.39 1.23 -0.14
C VAL A 169 -8.28 2.08 1.13
N ALA A 170 -7.07 2.36 1.61
CA ALA A 170 -6.86 3.22 2.77
C ALA A 170 -7.37 4.65 2.54
N ASP A 171 -7.10 5.22 1.36
CA ASP A 171 -7.60 6.54 0.96
C ASP A 171 -9.13 6.56 0.87
N GLU A 172 -9.77 5.53 0.32
CA GLU A 172 -11.23 5.42 0.24
C GLU A 172 -11.88 5.25 1.63
N MET A 173 -11.29 4.42 2.51
CA MET A 173 -11.76 4.30 3.89
C MET A 173 -11.67 5.64 4.63
N LYS A 174 -10.55 6.35 4.49
CA LYS A 174 -10.36 7.70 5.04
C LYS A 174 -11.44 8.66 4.50
N ARG A 175 -11.62 8.69 3.18
CA ARG A 175 -12.62 9.57 2.52
C ARG A 175 -14.03 9.34 3.06
N ILE A 176 -14.45 8.08 3.22
CA ILE A 176 -15.78 7.75 3.78
C ILE A 176 -15.90 8.27 5.21
N LEU A 177 -14.89 8.03 6.06
CA LEU A 177 -14.92 8.48 7.45
C LEU A 177 -14.99 10.00 7.56
N GLU A 178 -14.23 10.74 6.73
CA GLU A 178 -14.20 12.20 6.73
C GLU A 178 -15.47 12.80 6.12
N GLU A 179 -15.84 12.40 4.89
CA GLU A 179 -16.90 13.07 4.12
C GLU A 179 -18.31 12.67 4.53
N ASN A 180 -18.52 11.40 4.92
CA ASN A 180 -19.86 10.88 5.21
C ASN A 180 -20.20 10.89 6.70
N TYR A 181 -19.18 10.89 7.58
CA TYR A 181 -19.38 10.73 9.02
C TYR A 181 -18.71 11.81 9.87
N ASP A 182 -18.06 12.82 9.27
CA ASP A 182 -17.40 13.92 9.96
C ASP A 182 -16.35 13.42 11.00
N ILE A 183 -15.65 12.31 10.74
CA ILE A 183 -14.60 11.80 11.58
C ILE A 183 -13.34 12.65 11.36
N THR A 184 -12.79 13.19 12.43
CA THR A 184 -11.63 14.09 12.40
C THR A 184 -10.41 13.53 13.16
N SER A 185 -10.52 12.35 13.73
CA SER A 185 -9.43 11.70 14.46
C SER A 185 -9.55 10.18 14.33
N ALA A 186 -8.66 9.57 13.55
CA ALA A 186 -8.64 8.14 13.33
C ALA A 186 -7.23 7.63 12.98
N LEU A 187 -7.04 6.33 13.18
CA LEU A 187 -5.89 5.57 12.71
C LEU A 187 -6.40 4.28 12.08
N LEU A 188 -6.05 4.06 10.81
CA LEU A 188 -6.29 2.81 10.09
C LEU A 188 -4.94 2.16 9.78
N ASN A 189 -4.87 0.84 9.85
CA ASN A 189 -3.70 0.06 9.46
C ASN A 189 -4.16 -1.11 8.59
N LEU A 190 -3.69 -1.14 7.35
CA LEU A 190 -4.01 -2.14 6.33
C LEU A 190 -2.76 -3.00 6.04
N GLY A 191 -2.40 -3.88 6.98
CA GLY A 191 -1.24 -4.76 6.80
C GLY A 191 0.07 -4.00 6.58
N GLY A 192 0.34 -2.99 7.42
CA GLY A 192 1.54 -2.15 7.32
C GLY A 192 1.34 -0.81 6.61
N ASN A 193 0.26 -0.63 5.84
CA ASN A 193 -0.14 0.67 5.32
C ASN A 193 -0.93 1.41 6.41
N VAL A 194 -0.29 2.34 7.10
CA VAL A 194 -0.90 3.13 8.17
C VAL A 194 -1.34 4.47 7.63
N ILE A 195 -2.62 4.83 7.81
CA ILE A 195 -3.15 6.15 7.46
C ILE A 195 -3.82 6.79 8.66
N THR A 196 -3.63 8.09 8.84
CA THR A 196 -4.22 8.86 9.93
C THR A 196 -5.21 9.89 9.39
N ILE A 197 -6.28 10.12 10.16
CA ILE A 197 -7.20 11.23 9.96
C ILE A 197 -6.91 12.27 11.06
N GLY A 198 -6.56 13.48 10.64
CA GLY A 198 -6.25 14.57 11.54
C GLY A 198 -5.17 14.23 12.57
N SER A 199 -5.31 14.84 13.76
CA SER A 199 -4.47 14.59 14.95
C SER A 199 -5.22 13.75 15.99
N LYS A 200 -4.52 13.35 17.05
CA LYS A 200 -5.17 12.77 18.25
C LYS A 200 -6.15 13.75 18.86
N THR A 201 -7.04 13.25 19.69
CA THR A 201 -8.13 14.04 20.32
C THR A 201 -7.65 15.13 21.28
N ASP A 202 -6.40 15.07 21.71
CA ASP A 202 -5.73 16.11 22.51
C ASP A 202 -4.97 17.15 21.65
N GLY A 203 -5.04 17.02 20.31
CA GLY A 203 -4.37 17.88 19.34
C GLY A 203 -2.90 17.50 19.06
N SER A 204 -2.36 16.49 19.73
CA SER A 204 -1.01 16.00 19.45
C SER A 204 -0.95 15.15 18.16
N PRO A 205 0.21 15.09 17.49
CA PRO A 205 0.39 14.21 16.33
C PRO A 205 0.30 12.73 16.72
N TRP A 206 0.06 11.90 15.73
CA TRP A 206 0.17 10.45 15.83
C TRP A 206 1.65 10.04 15.85
N ASN A 207 2.01 9.13 16.73
CA ASN A 207 3.34 8.55 16.77
C ASN A 207 3.28 7.16 16.15
N ILE A 208 3.93 6.98 15.00
CA ILE A 208 3.95 5.74 14.24
C ILE A 208 5.34 5.12 14.39
N GLY A 209 5.38 3.88 14.89
CA GLY A 209 6.61 3.10 14.99
C GLY A 209 6.96 2.51 13.62
N ILE A 210 8.21 2.67 13.20
CA ILE A 210 8.77 1.96 12.05
C ILE A 210 9.29 0.62 12.56
N ALA A 211 8.80 -0.48 11.96
CA ALA A 211 9.12 -1.83 12.41
C ALA A 211 10.62 -2.10 12.37
N ASN A 212 11.12 -2.79 13.39
CA ASN A 212 12.48 -3.32 13.39
C ASN A 212 12.52 -4.58 12.51
N PRO A 213 13.31 -4.62 11.42
CA PRO A 213 13.38 -5.79 10.55
C PRO A 213 13.79 -7.09 11.25
N ASP A 214 14.63 -6.99 12.29
CA ASP A 214 15.08 -8.15 13.07
C ASP A 214 14.08 -8.62 14.11
N GLU A 215 13.19 -7.72 14.55
CA GLU A 215 12.13 -7.98 15.52
C GLU A 215 10.87 -7.19 15.13
N PRO A 216 10.08 -7.64 14.13
CA PRO A 216 8.98 -6.86 13.55
C PRO A 216 7.87 -6.46 14.54
N THR A 217 7.84 -7.07 15.74
CA THR A 217 6.94 -6.68 16.84
C THR A 217 7.43 -5.48 17.64
N SER A 218 8.66 -5.03 17.42
CA SER A 218 9.26 -3.83 18.00
C SER A 218 9.46 -2.73 16.95
N SER A 219 9.70 -1.50 17.43
CA SER A 219 10.00 -0.36 16.54
C SER A 219 11.45 0.02 16.66
N ILE A 220 12.12 0.21 15.51
CA ILE A 220 13.50 0.69 15.46
C ILE A 220 13.57 2.23 15.63
N THR A 221 12.54 2.93 15.19
CA THR A 221 12.37 4.38 15.35
C THR A 221 10.89 4.74 15.36
N THR A 222 10.59 6.01 15.67
CA THR A 222 9.21 6.53 15.69
C THR A 222 9.17 7.88 15.01
N ILE A 223 8.16 8.09 14.17
CA ILE A 223 7.85 9.35 13.51
C ILE A 223 6.53 9.92 14.01
N SER A 224 6.41 11.24 13.95
CA SER A 224 5.20 11.97 14.35
C SER A 224 4.52 12.56 13.13
N ILE A 225 3.29 12.13 12.84
CA ILE A 225 2.52 12.54 11.66
C ILE A 225 1.14 13.08 12.03
N THR A 226 0.55 13.86 11.13
CA THR A 226 -0.82 14.38 11.26
C THR A 226 -1.47 14.36 9.89
N ASN A 227 -2.59 13.67 9.75
CA ASN A 227 -3.35 13.56 8.50
C ASN A 227 -2.51 13.03 7.31
N GLN A 228 -1.60 12.10 7.58
CA GLN A 228 -0.68 11.51 6.61
C GLN A 228 -0.74 10.00 6.65
N THR A 229 -0.10 9.38 5.68
CA THR A 229 0.10 7.94 5.58
C THR A 229 1.56 7.57 5.75
N VAL A 230 1.80 6.36 6.25
CA VAL A 230 3.11 5.72 6.39
C VAL A 230 3.00 4.31 5.85
N VAL A 231 3.69 4.03 4.77
CA VAL A 231 3.63 2.73 4.11
C VAL A 231 5.03 2.14 4.01
N THR A 232 5.17 0.90 4.45
CA THR A 232 6.46 0.20 4.45
C THR A 232 6.39 -1.03 3.55
N SER A 233 7.38 -1.17 2.69
CA SER A 233 7.71 -2.40 1.97
C SER A 233 8.99 -3.00 2.54
N GLY A 234 8.97 -4.29 2.87
CA GLY A 234 10.11 -4.96 3.51
C GLY A 234 10.22 -6.44 3.18
N ASN A 235 11.46 -6.96 3.21
CA ASN A 235 11.76 -8.36 2.88
C ASN A 235 11.40 -9.36 3.98
N TYR A 236 10.90 -8.88 5.12
CA TYR A 236 10.55 -9.67 6.30
C TYR A 236 9.04 -9.92 6.47
N GLU A 237 8.19 -9.36 5.57
CA GLU A 237 6.74 -9.47 5.70
C GLU A 237 6.20 -10.80 5.15
N ARG A 238 6.52 -11.13 3.90
CA ARG A 238 6.11 -12.36 3.22
C ARG A 238 7.31 -12.96 2.51
N TYR A 239 7.77 -14.11 2.95
CA TYR A 239 8.91 -14.82 2.40
C TYR A 239 8.85 -16.31 2.71
N PHE A 240 9.67 -17.08 2.03
CA PHE A 240 10.06 -18.42 2.45
C PHE A 240 11.60 -18.53 2.44
N GLU A 241 12.11 -19.59 3.06
CA GLU A 241 13.56 -19.84 3.09
C GLU A 241 13.84 -21.20 2.45
N GLU A 242 14.79 -21.23 1.53
CA GLU A 242 15.28 -22.45 0.90
C GLU A 242 16.82 -22.40 0.85
N ASP A 243 17.49 -23.45 1.27
CA ASP A 243 18.95 -23.56 1.36
C ASP A 243 19.64 -22.41 2.11
N GLY A 244 18.96 -21.82 3.09
CA GLY A 244 19.44 -20.70 3.90
C GLY A 244 19.34 -19.33 3.22
N ILE A 245 18.69 -19.24 2.06
CA ILE A 245 18.41 -18.01 1.34
C ILE A 245 16.94 -17.63 1.57
N ARG A 246 16.70 -16.34 1.84
CA ARG A 246 15.36 -15.79 1.98
C ARG A 246 14.84 -15.29 0.64
N TYR A 247 13.69 -15.78 0.22
CA TYR A 247 13.00 -15.34 -0.98
C TYR A 247 11.71 -14.62 -0.60
N HIS A 248 11.70 -13.29 -0.72
CA HIS A 248 10.57 -12.44 -0.34
C HIS A 248 9.72 -12.04 -1.56
N HIS A 249 8.53 -11.55 -1.31
CA HIS A 249 7.48 -11.30 -2.30
C HIS A 249 7.69 -10.06 -3.20
N ILE A 250 8.67 -9.20 -2.92
CA ILE A 250 8.92 -8.00 -3.73
C ILE A 250 9.89 -8.40 -4.84
N LEU A 251 9.34 -8.62 -6.03
CA LEU A 251 10.08 -9.13 -7.17
C LEU A 251 10.63 -7.97 -8.03
N ASP A 252 11.82 -8.17 -8.57
CA ASP A 252 12.45 -7.29 -9.56
C ASP A 252 12.18 -7.84 -10.96
N ALA A 253 11.46 -7.09 -11.79
CA ALA A 253 11.15 -7.43 -13.18
C ALA A 253 12.42 -7.61 -14.06
N ALA A 254 13.52 -6.95 -13.70
CA ALA A 254 14.78 -7.05 -14.45
C ALA A 254 15.47 -8.40 -14.27
N THR A 255 15.31 -9.02 -13.11
CA THR A 255 16.00 -10.29 -12.76
C THR A 255 15.04 -11.47 -12.69
N GLY A 256 13.74 -11.24 -12.48
CA GLY A 256 12.74 -12.26 -12.18
C GLY A 256 12.83 -12.84 -10.77
N TYR A 257 13.73 -12.34 -9.93
CA TYR A 257 13.97 -12.75 -8.54
C TYR A 257 13.48 -11.69 -7.55
N PRO A 258 13.34 -12.03 -6.26
CA PRO A 258 13.22 -11.03 -5.20
C PRO A 258 14.34 -9.98 -5.29
N ALA A 259 13.99 -8.71 -5.12
CA ALA A 259 14.95 -7.61 -5.19
C ALA A 259 16.04 -7.76 -4.11
N ASP A 260 17.30 -7.74 -4.51
CA ASP A 260 18.47 -7.86 -3.65
C ASP A 260 19.47 -6.73 -3.97
N ASN A 261 19.33 -5.61 -3.28
CA ASN A 261 20.10 -4.38 -3.53
C ASN A 261 20.60 -3.70 -2.25
N GLY A 262 20.64 -4.44 -1.14
CA GLY A 262 21.10 -3.96 0.16
C GLY A 262 20.05 -3.23 0.98
N LEU A 263 18.78 -3.11 0.51
CA LEU A 263 17.68 -2.61 1.33
C LEU A 263 16.92 -3.76 2.01
N ILE A 264 16.62 -3.58 3.30
CA ILE A 264 15.71 -4.45 4.07
C ILE A 264 14.29 -3.90 4.10
N SER A 265 14.15 -2.56 4.20
CA SER A 265 12.85 -1.90 4.09
C SER A 265 12.94 -0.51 3.49
N SER A 266 11.84 -0.13 2.87
CA SER A 266 11.56 1.22 2.38
C SER A 266 10.22 1.68 2.94
N THR A 267 10.22 2.80 3.65
CA THR A 267 9.02 3.42 4.24
C THR A 267 8.79 4.77 3.61
N ILE A 268 7.59 4.99 3.07
CA ILE A 268 7.17 6.27 2.46
C ILE A 268 6.17 6.97 3.36
N ILE A 269 6.33 8.28 3.51
CA ILE A 269 5.45 9.17 4.25
C ILE A 269 4.95 10.26 3.31
N THR A 270 3.64 10.38 3.15
CA THR A 270 2.99 11.39 2.29
C THR A 270 1.51 11.57 2.69
N ASP A 271 0.75 12.39 1.96
CA ASP A 271 -0.67 12.63 2.20
C ASP A 271 -1.59 11.62 1.46
N SER A 272 -1.06 10.91 0.45
CA SER A 272 -1.78 9.97 -0.42
C SER A 272 -1.30 8.55 -0.20
N SER A 273 -2.18 7.66 0.23
CA SER A 273 -1.79 6.28 0.56
C SER A 273 -1.58 5.41 -0.68
N ILE A 274 -2.30 5.67 -1.77
CA ILE A 274 -2.07 4.99 -3.05
C ILE A 274 -0.66 5.29 -3.57
N ASP A 275 -0.20 6.54 -3.45
CA ASP A 275 1.14 6.96 -3.88
C ASP A 275 2.21 6.34 -2.97
N ALA A 276 1.98 6.33 -1.66
CA ALA A 276 2.89 5.73 -0.70
C ALA A 276 3.07 4.21 -0.92
N ASP A 277 1.98 3.48 -1.22
CA ASP A 277 2.02 2.03 -1.45
C ASP A 277 2.85 1.71 -2.71
N ALA A 278 2.58 2.40 -3.82
CA ALA A 278 3.35 2.25 -5.06
C ALA A 278 4.84 2.64 -4.89
N LEU A 279 5.11 3.79 -4.26
CA LEU A 279 6.46 4.28 -4.05
C LEU A 279 7.27 3.42 -3.08
N SER A 280 6.66 2.87 -2.02
CA SER A 280 7.37 2.01 -1.08
C SER A 280 7.91 0.74 -1.76
N THR A 281 7.12 0.15 -2.66
CA THR A 281 7.53 -1.01 -3.46
C THR A 281 8.57 -0.61 -4.52
N ALA A 282 8.32 0.47 -5.26
CA ALA A 282 9.25 0.96 -6.28
C ALA A 282 10.64 1.24 -5.71
N THR A 283 10.70 2.03 -4.64
CA THR A 283 11.96 2.42 -4.01
C THR A 283 12.69 1.24 -3.35
N PHE A 284 11.96 0.26 -2.85
CA PHE A 284 12.57 -0.98 -2.40
C PHE A 284 13.29 -1.71 -3.54
N VAL A 285 12.68 -1.77 -4.74
CA VAL A 285 13.28 -2.41 -5.93
C VAL A 285 14.42 -1.58 -6.52
N MET A 286 14.32 -0.25 -6.52
CA MET A 286 15.34 0.66 -7.09
C MET A 286 16.65 0.67 -6.30
N GLY A 287 16.63 0.34 -5.01
CA GLY A 287 17.79 0.47 -4.13
C GLY A 287 18.01 1.90 -3.64
N LEU A 288 18.95 2.09 -2.70
CA LEU A 288 19.07 3.32 -1.89
C LEU A 288 19.29 4.59 -2.73
N ASP A 289 20.34 4.60 -3.55
CA ASP A 289 20.80 5.85 -4.21
C ASP A 289 19.74 6.39 -5.19
N ALA A 290 19.20 5.53 -6.05
CA ALA A 290 18.16 5.91 -7.01
C ALA A 290 16.86 6.31 -6.30
N SER A 291 16.55 5.67 -5.17
CA SER A 291 15.37 5.99 -4.37
C SER A 291 15.47 7.34 -3.68
N MET A 292 16.63 7.68 -3.12
CA MET A 292 16.86 9.01 -2.52
C MET A 292 16.69 10.10 -3.59
N GLU A 293 17.31 9.93 -4.77
CA GLU A 293 17.17 10.89 -5.88
C GLU A 293 15.71 11.06 -6.32
N LEU A 294 14.96 9.96 -6.44
CA LEU A 294 13.55 10.02 -6.83
C LEU A 294 12.71 10.74 -5.78
N ILE A 295 12.83 10.37 -4.51
CA ILE A 295 11.96 10.93 -3.44
C ILE A 295 12.27 12.40 -3.20
N GLU A 296 13.54 12.80 -3.24
CA GLU A 296 13.93 14.22 -3.10
C GLU A 296 13.43 15.11 -4.26
N ALA A 297 13.10 14.51 -5.40
CA ALA A 297 12.51 15.19 -6.55
C ALA A 297 10.98 15.33 -6.47
N LEU A 298 10.33 14.64 -5.54
CA LEU A 298 8.87 14.66 -5.36
C LEU A 298 8.45 15.63 -4.25
N ASP A 299 7.39 16.40 -4.49
CA ASP A 299 6.83 17.31 -3.50
C ASP A 299 6.01 16.54 -2.44
N ASN A 300 6.18 16.88 -1.16
CA ASN A 300 5.42 16.32 -0.03
C ASN A 300 5.56 14.80 0.15
N VAL A 301 6.66 14.23 -0.29
CA VAL A 301 6.99 12.80 -0.08
C VAL A 301 8.30 12.71 0.68
N GLU A 302 8.29 11.93 1.74
CA GLU A 302 9.49 11.65 2.54
C GLU A 302 9.70 10.13 2.62
N ALA A 303 10.94 9.71 2.84
CA ALA A 303 11.27 8.30 2.96
C ALA A 303 12.22 7.97 4.10
N ILE A 304 12.10 6.73 4.59
CA ILE A 304 13.05 6.09 5.51
C ILE A 304 13.47 4.77 4.89
N PHE A 305 14.77 4.56 4.80
CA PHE A 305 15.37 3.33 4.29
C PHE A 305 16.16 2.64 5.39
N ILE A 306 16.03 1.31 5.49
CA ILE A 306 16.85 0.48 6.36
C ILE A 306 17.64 -0.46 5.49
N THR A 307 18.98 -0.45 5.64
CA THR A 307 19.89 -1.31 4.88
C THR A 307 20.16 -2.62 5.61
N ASP A 308 20.71 -3.61 4.89
CA ASP A 308 21.18 -4.89 5.41
C ASP A 308 22.33 -4.76 6.41
N GLU A 309 23.06 -3.62 6.39
CA GLU A 309 24.05 -3.25 7.40
C GLU A 309 23.42 -2.65 8.68
N GLY A 310 22.08 -2.53 8.73
CA GLY A 310 21.35 -1.94 9.87
C GLY A 310 21.40 -0.42 9.93
N LYS A 311 21.81 0.27 8.86
CA LYS A 311 21.79 1.73 8.79
C LYS A 311 20.36 2.24 8.51
N ILE A 312 19.98 3.29 9.21
CA ILE A 312 18.73 4.03 8.97
C ILE A 312 19.09 5.33 8.27
N LEU A 313 18.53 5.53 7.08
CA LEU A 313 18.71 6.74 6.28
C LEU A 313 17.34 7.33 5.97
N SER A 314 17.27 8.65 5.81
CA SER A 314 16.02 9.34 5.47
C SER A 314 16.28 10.54 4.60
N THR A 315 15.24 11.00 3.93
CA THR A 315 15.18 12.30 3.27
C THR A 315 15.25 13.45 4.30
N GLU A 316 15.58 14.67 3.85
CA GLU A 316 15.92 15.79 4.73
C GLU A 316 14.73 16.33 5.55
N GLY A 317 13.49 16.15 5.09
CA GLY A 317 12.28 16.69 5.73
C GLY A 317 11.84 15.94 7.00
N LEU A 318 12.44 14.79 7.32
CA LEU A 318 12.07 13.98 8.49
C LEU A 318 12.91 14.27 9.73
N SER A 319 12.21 14.37 10.86
CA SER A 319 12.87 14.39 12.18
C SER A 319 12.52 13.11 12.93
N PHE A 320 13.51 12.35 13.32
CA PHE A 320 13.35 11.17 14.18
C PHE A 320 13.36 11.55 15.66
N ARG A 321 12.72 10.71 16.46
CA ARG A 321 12.86 10.72 17.93
C ARG A 321 13.43 9.40 18.42
#